data_900b54fa8afd16f96a03f1accb3a4650
#
_entry.id   900b54fa8afd16f96a03f1accb3a4650
#
_cell.length_a   1.000
_cell.length_b   1.000
_cell.length_c   1.000
_cell.angle_alpha   90.00
_cell.angle_beta   90.00
_cell.angle_gamma   90.00
#
_symmetry.space_group_name_H-M   'P 1'
#
loop_
_entity.id
_entity.type
_entity.pdbx_description
1 polymer ?
#
loop_
_entity_poly.entity_id
_entity_poly.type
_entity_poly.pdbx_seq_one_letter_code
_entity_poly.pdbx_strand_id
1 'polypeptide(L)'
;MKKIQNGFFTILLILGLSSITANAQVNLSAHTASPGGVPHLTIMHLSDVLGEAGIANLQVTEGQTLTNSLMTLAEGKIDMSAMPIILPFLLDKGRGPFAKQGDKGAELAANVRALYPYNAGGFGLFALESANIKSWKDIKGKTIFNGPPRGAALVNARQAIVLASGYKEGDDYKGVQANWGQLANILVDGSVDGVVVPLTFPSARVTVMQSAGNVRIISTPKDIFESDSYQKVFNAPGNIPLQVKWEDMGYSDGVSMVSEDGVFRGLGTAFVELVHKDMSFDLAKAITATHIATLDKLKAKSPFAPNIGLGQMDPKLAGLCGPSKVKYHAGAVAAWEEAGYKVADCAK
;
A
#
# COMPACT_ATOMS: atom_id res chain seq x y z
N MET A 1 70.48 30.61 -55.46
CA MET A 1 69.61 31.23 -54.45
C MET A 1 68.18 30.65 -54.59
N LYS A 2 67.82 29.66 -53.78
CA LYS A 2 66.49 29.01 -53.82
C LYS A 2 65.74 29.49 -52.58
N LYS A 3 64.60 30.15 -52.79
CA LYS A 3 63.68 30.58 -51.74
C LYS A 3 62.85 29.36 -51.30
N ILE A 4 62.88 29.06 -50.01
CA ILE A 4 62.01 28.05 -49.35
C ILE A 4 60.78 28.82 -48.87
N GLN A 5 59.58 28.44 -49.37
CA GLN A 5 58.28 28.93 -48.88
C GLN A 5 57.79 27.96 -47.80
N ASN A 6 57.71 28.47 -46.56
CA ASN A 6 57.06 27.74 -45.45
C ASN A 6 55.54 27.94 -45.53
N GLY A 7 54.83 26.84 -45.84
CA GLY A 7 53.39 26.80 -45.75
C GLY A 7 52.97 26.48 -44.28
N PHE A 8 52.30 27.40 -43.63
CA PHE A 8 51.64 27.17 -42.35
C PHE A 8 50.33 26.45 -42.58
N PHE A 9 50.25 25.20 -42.11
CA PHE A 9 49.00 24.43 -42.07
C PHE A 9 48.31 24.71 -40.74
N THR A 10 47.24 25.53 -40.75
CA THR A 10 46.40 25.82 -39.59
C THR A 10 45.39 24.67 -39.47
N ILE A 11 45.60 23.77 -38.52
CA ILE A 11 44.62 22.73 -38.15
C ILE A 11 43.55 23.37 -37.28
N LEU A 12 42.35 23.53 -37.82
CA LEU A 12 41.17 24.00 -37.09
C LEU A 12 40.60 22.81 -36.28
N LEU A 13 40.86 22.77 -35.00
CA LEU A 13 40.31 21.80 -34.07
C LEU A 13 38.85 22.20 -33.79
N ILE A 14 37.90 21.57 -34.46
CA ILE A 14 36.47 21.72 -34.13
C ILE A 14 36.19 20.86 -32.91
N LEU A 15 36.21 21.49 -31.73
CA LEU A 15 35.65 20.94 -30.48
C LEU A 15 34.12 20.85 -30.65
N GLY A 16 33.62 19.66 -30.99
CA GLY A 16 32.21 19.37 -30.88
C GLY A 16 31.77 19.42 -29.41
N LEU A 17 31.18 20.53 -28.99
CA LEU A 17 30.44 20.60 -27.74
C LEU A 17 29.21 19.69 -27.90
N SER A 18 29.33 18.45 -27.49
CA SER A 18 28.18 17.60 -27.20
C SER A 18 27.43 18.26 -26.01
N SER A 19 26.35 18.96 -26.31
CA SER A 19 25.44 19.47 -25.28
C SER A 19 24.88 18.27 -24.54
N ILE A 20 25.46 17.92 -23.40
CA ILE A 20 24.82 17.05 -22.43
C ILE A 20 23.63 17.86 -21.92
N THR A 21 22.45 17.62 -22.46
CA THR A 21 21.21 18.08 -21.85
C THR A 21 21.10 17.36 -20.51
N ALA A 22 21.59 18.00 -19.47
CA ALA A 22 21.25 17.60 -18.11
C ALA A 22 19.73 17.76 -18.00
N ASN A 23 18.99 16.66 -18.09
CA ASN A 23 17.59 16.65 -17.71
C ASN A 23 17.54 17.07 -16.24
N ALA A 24 17.04 18.27 -15.98
CA ALA A 24 16.86 18.73 -14.62
C ALA A 24 15.92 17.75 -13.92
N GLN A 25 16.38 17.17 -12.82
CA GLN A 25 15.61 16.28 -11.99
C GLN A 25 14.30 16.95 -11.58
N VAL A 26 13.17 16.31 -11.83
CA VAL A 26 11.85 16.88 -11.53
C VAL A 26 11.59 16.79 -10.02
N ASN A 27 11.09 17.88 -9.41
CA ASN A 27 10.61 17.84 -8.04
C ASN A 27 9.16 17.38 -8.01
N LEU A 28 8.87 16.33 -7.24
CA LEU A 28 7.53 15.76 -7.05
C LEU A 28 7.18 15.74 -5.56
N SER A 29 5.91 15.95 -5.26
CA SER A 29 5.36 15.84 -3.91
C SER A 29 4.55 14.54 -3.75
N ALA A 30 4.76 13.84 -2.64
CA ALA A 30 4.08 12.58 -2.36
C ALA A 30 3.54 12.51 -0.94
N HIS A 31 2.39 11.86 -0.77
CA HIS A 31 1.82 11.53 0.54
C HIS A 31 1.88 10.03 0.80
N THR A 32 2.17 9.66 2.05
CA THR A 32 2.11 8.28 2.51
C THR A 32 1.56 8.17 3.93
N ALA A 33 1.21 6.93 4.31
CA ALA A 33 0.79 6.60 5.66
C ALA A 33 1.95 6.66 6.66
N SER A 34 1.68 6.27 7.90
CA SER A 34 2.68 6.27 8.98
C SER A 34 3.82 5.30 8.71
N PRO A 35 5.04 5.58 9.21
CA PRO A 35 6.16 4.66 9.18
C PRO A 35 5.81 3.24 9.66
N GLY A 36 6.56 2.25 9.17
CA GLY A 36 6.40 0.84 9.51
C GLY A 36 5.30 0.09 8.76
N GLY A 37 4.56 0.75 7.86
CA GLY A 37 3.58 0.12 6.98
C GLY A 37 4.07 -0.04 5.55
N VAL A 38 3.39 -0.91 4.78
CA VAL A 38 3.71 -1.14 3.36
C VAL A 38 3.65 0.14 2.52
N PRO A 39 2.61 1.00 2.64
CA PRO A 39 2.53 2.24 1.86
C PRO A 39 3.72 3.17 2.08
N HIS A 40 4.24 3.21 3.32
CA HIS A 40 5.43 3.99 3.63
C HIS A 40 6.68 3.36 3.00
N LEU A 41 6.85 2.04 3.14
CA LEU A 41 7.99 1.32 2.57
C LEU A 41 8.10 1.53 1.06
N THR A 42 6.99 1.39 0.32
CA THR A 42 6.99 1.51 -1.15
C THR A 42 7.34 2.91 -1.62
N ILE A 43 6.75 3.93 -1.02
CA ILE A 43 6.99 5.34 -1.39
C ILE A 43 8.42 5.77 -1.04
N MET A 44 8.94 5.38 0.13
CA MET A 44 10.31 5.71 0.53
C MET A 44 11.33 5.03 -0.37
N HIS A 45 11.09 3.74 -0.70
CA HIS A 45 11.92 3.07 -1.70
C HIS A 45 11.92 3.80 -3.04
N LEU A 46 10.74 4.20 -3.51
CA LEU A 46 10.60 4.92 -4.77
C LEU A 46 11.35 6.26 -4.74
N SER A 47 11.26 7.01 -3.61
CA SER A 47 12.01 8.25 -3.41
C SER A 47 13.52 8.05 -3.57
N ASP A 48 14.06 6.99 -2.92
CA ASP A 48 15.49 6.68 -2.99
C ASP A 48 15.90 6.37 -4.44
N VAL A 49 15.21 5.43 -5.09
CA VAL A 49 15.64 4.94 -6.41
C VAL A 49 15.40 5.95 -7.54
N LEU A 50 14.40 6.82 -7.45
CA LEU A 50 14.20 7.91 -8.40
C LEU A 50 15.30 8.98 -8.25
N GLY A 51 15.70 9.27 -7.01
CA GLY A 51 16.82 10.17 -6.73
C GLY A 51 18.15 9.62 -7.25
N GLU A 52 18.44 8.33 -6.96
CA GLU A 52 19.63 7.62 -7.47
C GLU A 52 19.69 7.62 -9.01
N ALA A 53 18.55 7.44 -9.67
CA ALA A 53 18.45 7.42 -11.13
C ALA A 53 18.44 8.82 -11.78
N GLY A 54 18.40 9.90 -11.01
CA GLY A 54 18.32 11.26 -11.52
C GLY A 54 16.99 11.61 -12.22
N ILE A 55 15.93 10.81 -11.97
CA ILE A 55 14.61 10.98 -12.61
C ILE A 55 13.80 12.05 -11.88
N ALA A 56 13.64 11.90 -10.56
CA ALA A 56 12.87 12.83 -9.75
C ALA A 56 13.41 12.92 -8.32
N ASN A 57 13.23 14.10 -7.72
CA ASN A 57 13.38 14.31 -6.30
C ASN A 57 12.00 14.27 -5.66
N LEU A 58 11.68 13.17 -4.97
CA LEU A 58 10.37 12.95 -4.38
C LEU A 58 10.33 13.45 -2.94
N GLN A 59 9.59 14.54 -2.70
CA GLN A 59 9.36 15.09 -1.36
C GLN A 59 8.19 14.36 -0.71
N VAL A 60 8.50 13.48 0.26
CA VAL A 60 7.50 12.62 0.90
C VAL A 60 7.00 13.24 2.20
N THR A 61 5.68 13.44 2.31
CA THR A 61 5.00 13.79 3.57
C THR A 61 4.38 12.53 4.19
N GLU A 62 4.93 12.12 5.31
CA GLU A 62 4.53 10.91 6.05
C GLU A 62 3.34 11.14 6.99
N GLY A 63 2.79 10.05 7.52
CA GLY A 63 1.77 10.08 8.58
C GLY A 63 0.40 10.58 8.13
N GLN A 64 0.16 10.65 6.83
CA GLN A 64 -1.04 11.24 6.28
C GLN A 64 -2.27 10.33 6.43
N THR A 65 -3.43 10.96 6.61
CA THR A 65 -4.71 10.27 6.46
C THR A 65 -5.02 10.16 4.96
N LEU A 66 -4.88 8.96 4.39
CA LEU A 66 -4.95 8.74 2.95
C LEU A 66 -6.29 9.16 2.31
N THR A 67 -7.37 9.24 3.09
CA THR A 67 -8.63 9.84 2.64
C THR A 67 -8.47 11.31 2.24
N ASN A 68 -7.69 12.08 3.03
CA ASN A 68 -7.38 13.48 2.70
C ASN A 68 -6.37 13.55 1.55
N SER A 69 -5.39 12.64 1.54
CA SER A 69 -4.38 12.57 0.47
C SER A 69 -5.02 12.33 -0.89
N LEU A 70 -6.07 11.49 -0.97
CA LEU A 70 -6.80 11.27 -2.21
C LEU A 70 -7.44 12.57 -2.74
N MET A 71 -8.06 13.36 -1.85
CA MET A 71 -8.64 14.64 -2.26
C MET A 71 -7.56 15.60 -2.76
N THR A 72 -6.46 15.70 -2.03
CA THR A 72 -5.32 16.57 -2.38
C THR A 72 -4.71 16.18 -3.73
N LEU A 73 -4.56 14.87 -3.98
CA LEU A 73 -4.09 14.33 -5.26
C LEU A 73 -5.07 14.59 -6.40
N ALA A 74 -6.36 14.30 -6.19
CA ALA A 74 -7.40 14.49 -7.20
C ALA A 74 -7.62 15.97 -7.59
N GLU A 75 -7.25 16.90 -6.70
CA GLU A 75 -7.23 18.34 -6.93
C GLU A 75 -5.92 18.84 -7.56
N GLY A 76 -4.95 17.95 -7.83
CA GLY A 76 -3.65 18.28 -8.42
C GLY A 76 -2.72 19.09 -7.51
N LYS A 77 -2.91 19.02 -6.19
CA LYS A 77 -2.08 19.74 -5.20
C LYS A 77 -0.85 18.95 -4.73
N ILE A 78 -0.82 17.66 -5.00
CA ILE A 78 0.33 16.76 -4.89
C ILE A 78 0.40 15.89 -6.14
N ASP A 79 1.58 15.34 -6.41
CA ASP A 79 1.83 14.59 -7.64
C ASP A 79 1.50 13.11 -7.52
N MET A 80 1.69 12.51 -6.32
CA MET A 80 1.43 11.10 -6.09
C MET A 80 1.08 10.76 -4.64
N SER A 81 0.46 9.60 -4.46
CA SER A 81 0.15 9.06 -3.12
C SER A 81 -0.05 7.55 -3.15
N ALA A 82 0.48 6.88 -2.13
CA ALA A 82 0.08 5.51 -1.78
C ALA A 82 -1.39 5.48 -1.37
N MET A 83 -2.21 4.59 -1.97
CA MET A 83 -3.65 4.64 -1.78
C MET A 83 -4.30 3.26 -1.68
N PRO A 84 -5.16 2.98 -0.67
CA PRO A 84 -6.06 1.83 -0.73
C PRO A 84 -7.01 1.96 -1.92
N ILE A 85 -7.11 0.95 -2.75
CA ILE A 85 -7.93 0.96 -3.99
C ILE A 85 -9.40 1.28 -3.71
N ILE A 86 -9.91 0.92 -2.54
CA ILE A 86 -11.30 1.20 -2.15
C ILE A 86 -11.60 2.71 -2.08
N LEU A 87 -10.63 3.56 -1.75
CA LEU A 87 -10.87 4.99 -1.55
C LEU A 87 -11.27 5.72 -2.85
N PRO A 88 -10.57 5.58 -3.99
CA PRO A 88 -11.02 6.17 -5.25
C PRO A 88 -12.41 5.68 -5.69
N PHE A 89 -12.74 4.41 -5.43
CA PHE A 89 -14.08 3.89 -5.69
C PHE A 89 -15.15 4.56 -4.81
N LEU A 90 -14.88 4.73 -3.52
CA LEU A 90 -15.80 5.44 -2.62
C LEU A 90 -15.95 6.92 -3.00
N LEU A 91 -14.89 7.56 -3.47
CA LEU A 91 -14.93 8.93 -3.98
C LEU A 91 -15.80 9.02 -5.23
N ASP A 92 -15.61 8.12 -6.21
CA ASP A 92 -16.45 8.04 -7.44
C ASP A 92 -17.94 7.88 -7.12
N LYS A 93 -18.27 7.17 -6.04
CA LYS A 93 -19.67 6.94 -5.63
C LYS A 93 -20.21 7.98 -4.63
N GLY A 94 -19.42 8.96 -4.21
CA GLY A 94 -19.81 9.90 -3.16
C GLY A 94 -20.25 9.19 -1.88
N ARG A 95 -19.52 8.16 -1.43
CA ARG A 95 -19.89 7.32 -0.29
C ARG A 95 -18.86 7.34 0.83
N GLY A 96 -19.27 6.89 2.01
CA GLY A 96 -18.40 6.79 3.18
C GLY A 96 -17.76 8.13 3.52
N PRO A 97 -16.43 8.23 3.62
CA PRO A 97 -15.75 9.48 3.97
C PRO A 97 -15.95 10.60 2.94
N PHE A 98 -16.43 10.27 1.75
CA PHE A 98 -16.66 11.21 0.63
C PHE A 98 -18.13 11.52 0.38
N ALA A 99 -19.04 11.16 1.30
CA ALA A 99 -20.48 11.39 1.11
C ALA A 99 -20.85 12.87 0.85
N LYS A 100 -20.04 13.81 1.39
CA LYS A 100 -20.24 15.26 1.14
C LYS A 100 -19.86 15.71 -0.29
N GLN A 101 -19.15 14.87 -1.05
CA GLN A 101 -18.72 15.23 -2.41
C GLN A 101 -19.83 15.03 -3.45
N GLY A 102 -20.80 14.13 -3.18
CA GLY A 102 -21.87 13.85 -4.14
C GLY A 102 -21.33 13.54 -5.54
N ASP A 103 -21.93 14.14 -6.57
CA ASP A 103 -21.54 13.94 -7.98
C ASP A 103 -20.13 14.49 -8.31
N LYS A 104 -19.66 15.52 -7.60
CA LYS A 104 -18.30 16.03 -7.73
C LYS A 104 -17.24 14.97 -7.40
N GLY A 105 -17.60 13.97 -6.59
CA GLY A 105 -16.72 12.85 -6.26
C GLY A 105 -16.29 12.07 -7.51
N ALA A 106 -17.20 11.87 -8.46
CA ALA A 106 -16.89 11.17 -9.72
C ALA A 106 -15.91 11.95 -10.61
N GLU A 107 -16.04 13.27 -10.67
CA GLU A 107 -15.13 14.16 -11.41
C GLU A 107 -13.72 14.11 -10.80
N LEU A 108 -13.63 14.20 -9.47
CA LEU A 108 -12.36 14.12 -8.75
C LEU A 108 -11.69 12.75 -8.91
N ALA A 109 -12.46 11.66 -8.78
CA ALA A 109 -11.95 10.31 -8.97
C ALA A 109 -11.40 10.07 -10.40
N ALA A 110 -11.96 10.76 -11.41
CA ALA A 110 -11.48 10.70 -12.78
C ALA A 110 -10.11 11.37 -12.99
N ASN A 111 -9.60 12.12 -12.01
CA ASN A 111 -8.31 12.81 -12.10
C ASN A 111 -7.12 11.94 -11.64
N VAL A 112 -7.34 10.74 -11.14
CA VAL A 112 -6.23 9.90 -10.66
C VAL A 112 -5.98 8.70 -11.57
N ARG A 113 -4.70 8.28 -11.64
CA ARG A 113 -4.24 7.13 -12.43
C ARG A 113 -3.30 6.28 -11.59
N ALA A 114 -3.32 4.97 -11.85
CA ALA A 114 -2.46 4.01 -11.19
C ALA A 114 -1.11 3.86 -11.89
N LEU A 115 -0.04 3.68 -11.10
CA LEU A 115 1.27 3.27 -11.60
C LEU A 115 1.50 1.77 -11.39
N TYR A 116 1.31 1.28 -10.17
CA TYR A 116 1.45 -0.13 -9.82
C TYR A 116 0.66 -0.47 -8.57
N PRO A 117 0.09 -1.69 -8.51
CA PRO A 117 -0.59 -2.20 -7.33
C PRO A 117 0.36 -3.02 -6.46
N TYR A 118 -0.04 -3.21 -5.21
CA TYR A 118 0.61 -4.13 -4.28
C TYR A 118 -0.36 -4.56 -3.18
N ASN A 119 -0.04 -5.67 -2.49
CA ASN A 119 -0.79 -6.12 -1.34
C ASN A 119 -0.20 -5.48 -0.07
N ALA A 120 -1.02 -4.78 0.70
CA ALA A 120 -0.60 -4.14 1.95
C ALA A 120 -0.82 -5.01 3.19
N GLY A 121 -0.98 -6.33 3.01
CA GLY A 121 -1.29 -7.26 4.09
C GLY A 121 -2.78 -7.42 4.30
N GLY A 122 -3.17 -7.98 5.45
CA GLY A 122 -4.57 -8.24 5.78
C GLY A 122 -4.90 -7.97 7.23
N PHE A 123 -6.18 -7.82 7.51
CA PHE A 123 -6.69 -7.62 8.85
C PHE A 123 -6.70 -8.94 9.61
N GLY A 124 -6.02 -8.96 10.75
CA GLY A 124 -5.96 -10.09 11.67
C GLY A 124 -6.16 -9.63 13.10
N LEU A 125 -6.68 -10.53 13.91
CA LEU A 125 -6.77 -10.36 15.37
C LEU A 125 -5.47 -10.89 15.98
N PHE A 126 -4.84 -10.08 16.82
CA PHE A 126 -3.71 -10.53 17.64
C PHE A 126 -3.79 -9.94 19.04
N ALA A 127 -3.26 -10.66 20.01
CA ALA A 127 -3.33 -10.31 21.41
C ALA A 127 -2.14 -10.89 22.18
N LEU A 128 -1.84 -10.33 23.34
CA LEU A 128 -0.97 -11.01 24.30
C LEU A 128 -1.64 -12.32 24.76
N GLU A 129 -0.87 -13.36 24.99
CA GLU A 129 -1.40 -14.63 25.49
C GLU A 129 -2.10 -14.49 26.85
N SER A 130 -1.66 -13.53 27.68
CA SER A 130 -2.27 -13.17 28.95
C SER A 130 -3.70 -12.67 28.83
N ALA A 131 -4.10 -12.09 27.68
CA ALA A 131 -5.47 -11.63 27.44
C ALA A 131 -6.47 -12.79 27.25
N ASN A 132 -5.97 -14.03 27.10
CA ASN A 132 -6.74 -15.26 26.93
C ASN A 132 -7.73 -15.22 25.75
N ILE A 133 -7.35 -14.53 24.66
CA ILE A 133 -8.10 -14.53 23.40
C ILE A 133 -7.54 -15.68 22.53
N LYS A 134 -8.38 -16.68 22.23
CA LYS A 134 -8.04 -17.87 21.43
C LYS A 134 -8.90 -18.03 20.18
N SER A 135 -9.94 -17.21 20.07
CA SER A 135 -10.85 -17.18 18.92
C SER A 135 -11.40 -15.78 18.70
N TRP A 136 -11.97 -15.52 17.55
CA TRP A 136 -12.69 -14.28 17.26
C TRP A 136 -13.94 -14.10 18.17
N LYS A 137 -14.46 -15.17 18.75
CA LYS A 137 -15.59 -15.09 19.69
C LYS A 137 -15.18 -14.61 21.09
N ASP A 138 -13.92 -14.74 21.45
CA ASP A 138 -13.41 -14.34 22.77
C ASP A 138 -13.27 -12.82 22.94
N ILE A 139 -13.47 -12.05 21.85
CA ILE A 139 -13.47 -10.59 21.94
C ILE A 139 -14.75 -10.02 22.55
N LYS A 140 -15.77 -10.84 22.82
CA LYS A 140 -17.00 -10.38 23.47
C LYS A 140 -16.71 -9.78 24.84
N GLY A 141 -17.18 -8.57 25.08
CA GLY A 141 -16.93 -7.81 26.30
C GLY A 141 -15.50 -7.25 26.44
N LYS A 142 -14.63 -7.48 25.47
CA LYS A 142 -13.23 -7.02 25.46
C LYS A 142 -13.07 -5.64 24.87
N THR A 143 -11.93 -5.03 25.18
CA THR A 143 -11.47 -3.75 24.59
C THR A 143 -10.53 -4.03 23.43
N ILE A 144 -10.91 -3.64 22.21
CA ILE A 144 -10.18 -3.97 20.96
C ILE A 144 -9.74 -2.69 20.27
N PHE A 145 -8.44 -2.54 20.08
CA PHE A 145 -7.92 -1.49 19.19
C PHE A 145 -8.18 -1.86 17.73
N ASN A 146 -8.83 -1.00 16.97
CA ASN A 146 -9.22 -1.26 15.60
C ASN A 146 -8.83 -0.16 14.60
N GLY A 147 -7.81 0.64 14.97
CA GLY A 147 -7.18 1.60 14.05
C GLY A 147 -7.48 3.07 14.39
N PRO A 148 -7.18 3.99 13.47
CA PRO A 148 -7.46 5.41 13.63
C PRO A 148 -8.96 5.70 13.70
N PRO A 149 -9.38 6.86 14.27
CA PRO A 149 -10.78 7.18 14.48
C PRO A 149 -11.61 7.40 13.19
N ARG A 150 -10.95 7.32 12.04
CA ARG A 150 -11.60 7.44 10.71
C ARG A 150 -10.71 6.81 9.62
N GLY A 151 -11.30 6.59 8.44
CA GLY A 151 -10.59 6.10 7.25
C GLY A 151 -10.82 4.61 6.98
N ALA A 152 -10.17 4.10 5.93
CA ALA A 152 -10.37 2.74 5.45
C ALA A 152 -9.95 1.67 6.47
N ALA A 153 -8.92 1.93 7.27
CA ALA A 153 -8.44 0.97 8.25
C ALA A 153 -9.50 0.63 9.30
N LEU A 154 -10.20 1.63 9.85
CA LEU A 154 -11.29 1.40 10.81
C LEU A 154 -12.46 0.63 10.19
N VAL A 155 -12.85 1.00 8.97
CA VAL A 155 -13.95 0.33 8.25
C VAL A 155 -13.62 -1.15 8.04
N ASN A 156 -12.41 -1.45 7.55
CA ASN A 156 -11.98 -2.81 7.27
C ASN A 156 -11.78 -3.63 8.55
N ALA A 157 -11.27 -3.03 9.64
CA ALA A 157 -11.15 -3.71 10.93
C ALA A 157 -12.51 -4.12 11.49
N ARG A 158 -13.49 -3.21 11.49
CA ARG A 158 -14.88 -3.50 11.89
C ARG A 158 -15.51 -4.57 11.00
N GLN A 159 -15.26 -4.50 9.69
CA GLN A 159 -15.75 -5.51 8.75
C GLN A 159 -15.13 -6.89 9.02
N ALA A 160 -13.81 -6.96 9.25
CA ALA A 160 -13.15 -8.23 9.59
C ALA A 160 -13.70 -8.83 10.88
N ILE A 161 -13.94 -8.00 11.91
CA ILE A 161 -14.55 -8.44 13.17
C ILE A 161 -15.95 -9.00 12.92
N VAL A 162 -16.83 -8.25 12.23
CA VAL A 162 -18.20 -8.69 11.94
C VAL A 162 -18.20 -10.00 11.14
N LEU A 163 -17.34 -10.12 10.13
CA LEU A 163 -17.26 -11.31 9.31
C LEU A 163 -16.79 -12.54 10.12
N ALA A 164 -15.75 -12.38 10.94
CA ALA A 164 -15.15 -13.50 11.67
C ALA A 164 -15.89 -13.87 12.96
N SER A 165 -16.57 -12.93 13.61
CA SER A 165 -17.24 -13.14 14.88
C SER A 165 -18.74 -12.89 14.88
N GLY A 166 -19.27 -12.13 13.92
CA GLY A 166 -20.64 -11.61 13.96
C GLY A 166 -20.82 -10.41 14.92
N TYR A 167 -19.79 -9.97 15.62
CA TYR A 167 -19.88 -8.96 16.68
C TYR A 167 -19.76 -7.53 16.13
N LYS A 168 -20.49 -6.62 16.82
CA LYS A 168 -20.52 -5.19 16.49
C LYS A 168 -19.91 -4.36 17.63
N GLU A 169 -19.17 -3.33 17.23
CA GLU A 169 -18.63 -2.36 18.16
C GLU A 169 -19.74 -1.61 18.89
N GLY A 170 -19.57 -1.46 20.19
CA GLY A 170 -20.54 -0.80 21.07
C GLY A 170 -21.58 -1.77 21.64
N ASP A 171 -21.95 -2.82 20.93
CA ASP A 171 -22.90 -3.83 21.38
C ASP A 171 -22.19 -5.03 22.05
N ASP A 172 -21.18 -5.57 21.36
CA ASP A 172 -20.52 -6.82 21.75
C ASP A 172 -19.11 -6.61 22.29
N TYR A 173 -18.40 -5.58 21.82
CA TYR A 173 -17.05 -5.24 22.26
C TYR A 173 -16.86 -3.73 22.28
N LYS A 174 -15.89 -3.25 23.08
CA LYS A 174 -15.48 -1.85 23.12
C LYS A 174 -14.37 -1.58 22.10
N GLY A 175 -14.63 -0.77 21.08
CA GLY A 175 -13.62 -0.32 20.16
C GLY A 175 -12.78 0.84 20.72
N VAL A 176 -11.47 0.78 20.53
CA VAL A 176 -10.55 1.87 20.82
C VAL A 176 -9.91 2.32 19.52
N GLN A 177 -9.94 3.64 19.27
CA GLN A 177 -9.33 4.27 18.11
C GLN A 177 -8.30 5.29 18.57
N ALA A 178 -7.12 5.26 17.94
CA ALA A 178 -6.07 6.26 18.13
C ALA A 178 -5.24 6.41 16.86
N ASN A 179 -4.51 7.50 16.73
CA ASN A 179 -3.61 7.70 15.62
C ASN A 179 -2.50 6.64 15.60
N TRP A 180 -2.03 6.30 14.40
CA TRP A 180 -0.98 5.28 14.23
C TRP A 180 0.28 5.52 15.06
N GLY A 181 0.65 6.79 15.31
CA GLY A 181 1.79 7.12 16.17
C GLY A 181 1.64 6.70 17.64
N GLN A 182 0.41 6.43 18.10
CA GLN A 182 0.13 5.95 19.46
C GLN A 182 0.09 4.41 19.56
N LEU A 183 0.09 3.72 18.42
CA LEU A 183 -0.09 2.28 18.37
C LEU A 183 0.96 1.53 19.19
N ALA A 184 2.23 1.91 19.09
CA ALA A 184 3.30 1.25 19.81
C ALA A 184 3.06 1.22 21.33
N ASN A 185 2.59 2.33 21.90
CA ASN A 185 2.25 2.40 23.33
C ASN A 185 1.04 1.52 23.66
N ILE A 186 -0.02 1.61 22.85
CA ILE A 186 -1.25 0.82 23.01
C ILE A 186 -0.96 -0.70 23.00
N LEU A 187 0.01 -1.13 22.19
CA LEU A 187 0.39 -2.54 22.09
C LEU A 187 1.04 -3.09 23.36
N VAL A 188 1.62 -2.22 24.21
CA VAL A 188 2.43 -2.65 25.37
C VAL A 188 1.90 -2.17 26.73
N ASP A 189 0.99 -1.18 26.76
CA ASP A 189 0.52 -0.56 28.00
C ASP A 189 -0.65 -1.28 28.70
N GLY A 190 -1.19 -2.34 28.07
CA GLY A 190 -2.32 -3.10 28.58
C GLY A 190 -3.66 -2.38 28.52
N SER A 191 -3.77 -1.27 27.79
CA SER A 191 -5.02 -0.50 27.64
C SER A 191 -6.06 -1.21 26.78
N VAL A 192 -5.66 -2.25 26.03
CA VAL A 192 -6.53 -3.06 25.18
C VAL A 192 -6.26 -4.56 25.38
N ASP A 193 -7.30 -5.36 25.24
CA ASP A 193 -7.20 -6.84 25.32
C ASP A 193 -6.68 -7.46 24.00
N GLY A 194 -6.96 -6.81 22.89
CA GLY A 194 -6.58 -7.30 21.56
C GLY A 194 -6.58 -6.21 20.50
N VAL A 195 -6.06 -6.54 19.33
CA VAL A 195 -5.84 -5.58 18.24
C VAL A 195 -6.31 -6.19 16.93
N VAL A 196 -7.07 -5.43 16.14
CA VAL A 196 -7.48 -5.79 14.79
C VAL A 196 -7.05 -4.69 13.84
N VAL A 197 -5.96 -4.89 13.15
CA VAL A 197 -5.36 -3.91 12.21
C VAL A 197 -4.70 -4.64 11.04
N PRO A 198 -4.28 -3.92 9.99
CA PRO A 198 -3.51 -4.54 8.92
C PRO A 198 -2.23 -5.18 9.46
N LEU A 199 -2.02 -6.45 9.13
CA LEU A 199 -0.81 -7.22 9.41
C LEU A 199 -0.09 -7.54 8.11
N THR A 200 1.21 -7.36 8.12
CA THR A 200 2.17 -7.98 7.20
C THR A 200 2.81 -9.19 7.90
N PHE A 201 3.50 -10.05 7.20
CA PHE A 201 4.17 -11.20 7.78
C PHE A 201 5.63 -11.26 7.33
N PRO A 202 6.60 -11.14 8.28
CA PRO A 202 6.41 -10.79 9.71
C PRO A 202 5.93 -9.33 9.88
N SER A 203 5.35 -9.02 11.03
CA SER A 203 4.80 -7.69 11.33
C SER A 203 5.59 -6.98 12.42
N ALA A 204 6.05 -5.77 12.15
CA ALA A 204 6.67 -4.91 13.16
C ALA A 204 5.74 -4.64 14.37
N ARG A 205 4.42 -4.64 14.16
CA ARG A 205 3.42 -4.45 15.23
C ARG A 205 3.40 -5.64 16.19
N VAL A 206 3.50 -6.85 15.67
CA VAL A 206 3.63 -8.08 16.48
C VAL A 206 4.95 -8.05 17.24
N THR A 207 6.04 -7.69 16.60
CA THR A 207 7.36 -7.57 17.26
C THR A 207 7.34 -6.52 18.39
N VAL A 208 6.66 -5.40 18.22
CA VAL A 208 6.49 -4.41 19.30
C VAL A 208 5.70 -5.00 20.46
N MET A 209 4.59 -5.71 20.20
CA MET A 209 3.77 -6.34 21.24
C MET A 209 4.55 -7.45 21.99
N GLN A 210 5.46 -8.15 21.33
CA GLN A 210 6.33 -9.16 21.97
C GLN A 210 7.19 -8.58 23.10
N SER A 211 7.49 -7.27 23.11
CA SER A 211 8.19 -6.65 24.23
C SER A 211 7.40 -6.68 25.55
N ALA A 212 6.06 -6.85 25.47
CA ALA A 212 5.18 -6.98 26.62
C ALA A 212 4.82 -8.44 26.95
N GLY A 213 5.14 -9.40 26.10
CA GLY A 213 4.90 -10.83 26.34
C GLY A 213 4.66 -11.61 25.05
N ASN A 214 4.35 -12.91 25.21
CA ASN A 214 4.04 -13.75 24.07
C ASN A 214 2.77 -13.29 23.37
N VAL A 215 2.80 -13.32 22.04
CA VAL A 215 1.72 -12.85 21.16
C VAL A 215 1.03 -14.04 20.48
N ARG A 216 -0.28 -14.00 20.46
CA ARG A 216 -1.10 -14.94 19.70
C ARG A 216 -1.78 -14.21 18.53
N ILE A 217 -1.61 -14.77 17.33
CA ILE A 217 -2.30 -14.35 16.12
C ILE A 217 -3.47 -15.31 15.89
N ILE A 218 -4.66 -14.79 15.63
CA ILE A 218 -5.87 -15.60 15.46
C ILE A 218 -6.31 -15.50 13.99
N SER A 219 -6.23 -16.63 13.28
CA SER A 219 -6.73 -16.76 11.92
C SER A 219 -8.26 -16.65 11.88
N THR A 220 -8.83 -16.19 10.79
CA THR A 220 -10.25 -16.41 10.51
C THR A 220 -10.46 -17.91 10.30
N PRO A 221 -11.45 -18.55 10.97
CA PRO A 221 -11.77 -19.95 10.75
C PRO A 221 -12.03 -20.26 9.27
N LYS A 222 -11.63 -21.44 8.83
CA LYS A 222 -11.67 -21.80 7.40
C LYS A 222 -13.09 -21.79 6.85
N ASP A 223 -14.05 -22.37 7.56
CA ASP A 223 -15.46 -22.41 7.19
C ASP A 223 -16.08 -21.02 7.08
N ILE A 224 -15.70 -20.11 7.98
CA ILE A 224 -16.13 -18.70 7.95
C ILE A 224 -15.51 -17.98 6.76
N PHE A 225 -14.21 -18.15 6.54
CA PHE A 225 -13.51 -17.52 5.42
C PHE A 225 -14.05 -17.97 4.06
N GLU A 226 -14.41 -19.24 3.92
CA GLU A 226 -14.98 -19.84 2.70
C GLU A 226 -16.49 -19.57 2.56
N SER A 227 -17.16 -18.99 3.56
CA SER A 227 -18.59 -18.70 3.51
C SER A 227 -18.96 -17.67 2.44
N ASP A 228 -20.16 -17.76 1.90
CA ASP A 228 -20.69 -16.82 0.90
C ASP A 228 -20.65 -15.36 1.38
N SER A 229 -20.90 -15.12 2.67
CA SER A 229 -20.88 -13.77 3.25
C SER A 229 -19.48 -13.18 3.24
N TYR A 230 -18.47 -13.98 3.54
CA TYR A 230 -17.08 -13.57 3.51
C TYR A 230 -16.59 -13.39 2.05
N GLN A 231 -16.90 -14.33 1.17
CA GLN A 231 -16.50 -14.26 -0.24
C GLN A 231 -17.10 -13.06 -0.99
N LYS A 232 -18.34 -12.65 -0.65
CA LYS A 232 -18.96 -11.43 -1.22
C LYS A 232 -18.17 -10.15 -0.95
N VAL A 233 -17.41 -10.10 0.15
CA VAL A 233 -16.60 -8.93 0.50
C VAL A 233 -15.45 -8.71 -0.49
N PHE A 234 -14.93 -9.78 -1.09
CA PHE A 234 -13.88 -9.71 -2.10
C PHE A 234 -14.36 -9.16 -3.47
N ASN A 235 -15.66 -8.92 -3.63
CA ASN A 235 -16.18 -8.19 -4.79
C ASN A 235 -15.99 -6.67 -4.67
N ALA A 236 -15.68 -6.17 -3.48
CA ALA A 236 -15.35 -4.75 -3.32
C ALA A 236 -13.92 -4.47 -3.83
N PRO A 237 -13.70 -3.36 -4.54
CA PRO A 237 -12.38 -3.03 -5.07
C PRO A 237 -11.33 -2.97 -3.97
N GLY A 238 -10.24 -3.72 -4.17
CA GLY A 238 -9.12 -3.75 -3.26
C GLY A 238 -9.26 -4.63 -2.03
N ASN A 239 -10.39 -5.29 -1.83
CA ASN A 239 -10.49 -6.40 -0.87
C ASN A 239 -9.98 -7.68 -1.52
N ILE A 240 -9.06 -8.36 -0.86
CA ILE A 240 -8.43 -9.57 -1.38
C ILE A 240 -8.45 -10.70 -0.35
N PRO A 241 -8.61 -11.96 -0.76
CA PRO A 241 -8.45 -13.10 0.12
C PRO A 241 -6.97 -13.25 0.49
N LEU A 242 -6.63 -12.94 1.74
CA LEU A 242 -5.28 -13.17 2.24
C LEU A 242 -5.20 -14.54 2.89
N GLN A 243 -4.25 -15.36 2.43
CA GLN A 243 -3.89 -16.63 3.03
C GLN A 243 -2.37 -16.73 3.08
N VAL A 244 -1.83 -17.03 4.26
CA VAL A 244 -0.37 -17.17 4.48
C VAL A 244 -0.14 -18.37 5.38
N LYS A 245 0.72 -19.30 4.97
CA LYS A 245 1.11 -20.43 5.80
C LYS A 245 1.97 -19.96 6.97
N TRP A 246 1.86 -20.62 8.12
CA TRP A 246 2.65 -20.30 9.30
C TRP A 246 4.15 -20.27 9.01
N GLU A 247 4.64 -21.24 8.26
CA GLU A 247 6.05 -21.34 7.86
C GLU A 247 6.58 -20.14 7.07
N ASP A 248 5.68 -19.47 6.33
CA ASP A 248 6.00 -18.31 5.50
C ASP A 248 5.85 -16.98 6.27
N MET A 249 5.31 -17.02 7.50
CA MET A 249 5.06 -15.79 8.27
C MET A 249 6.33 -15.19 8.89
N GLY A 250 7.42 -15.95 8.98
CA GLY A 250 8.71 -15.47 9.45
C GLY A 250 8.77 -15.20 10.96
N TYR A 251 7.95 -15.89 11.76
CA TYR A 251 7.98 -15.83 13.22
C TYR A 251 8.69 -17.05 13.81
N SER A 252 9.26 -16.84 14.99
CA SER A 252 9.88 -17.85 15.85
C SER A 252 9.29 -17.76 17.26
N ASP A 253 10.11 -17.97 18.28
CA ASP A 253 9.72 -17.95 19.69
C ASP A 253 8.94 -16.68 20.08
N GLY A 254 7.98 -16.85 20.99
CA GLY A 254 7.17 -15.75 21.51
C GLY A 254 5.99 -15.33 20.65
N VAL A 255 5.78 -15.96 19.47
CA VAL A 255 4.57 -15.81 18.65
C VAL A 255 3.95 -17.14 18.37
N SER A 256 2.63 -17.24 18.54
CA SER A 256 1.84 -18.40 18.19
C SER A 256 0.69 -18.03 17.27
N MET A 257 0.15 -19.01 16.54
CA MET A 257 -1.03 -18.83 15.71
C MET A 257 -2.11 -19.86 16.06
N VAL A 258 -3.34 -19.38 16.14
CA VAL A 258 -4.52 -20.25 16.19
C VAL A 258 -5.09 -20.38 14.79
N SER A 259 -5.03 -21.60 14.26
CA SER A 259 -5.55 -21.99 12.95
C SER A 259 -5.76 -23.48 12.92
N GLU A 260 -6.75 -23.99 12.15
CA GLU A 260 -7.07 -25.41 12.05
C GLU A 260 -6.01 -26.19 11.26
N ASP A 261 -5.35 -25.53 10.30
CA ASP A 261 -4.47 -26.16 9.31
C ASP A 261 -3.14 -25.43 9.11
N GLY A 262 -2.75 -24.55 10.06
CA GLY A 262 -1.51 -23.81 9.96
C GLY A 262 -1.53 -22.68 8.92
N VAL A 263 -2.72 -22.28 8.44
CA VAL A 263 -2.88 -21.18 7.47
C VAL A 263 -3.57 -20.00 8.12
N PHE A 264 -2.94 -18.83 8.10
CA PHE A 264 -3.59 -17.57 8.41
C PHE A 264 -4.53 -17.18 7.29
N ARG A 265 -5.75 -16.80 7.67
CA ARG A 265 -6.78 -16.26 6.76
C ARG A 265 -7.28 -14.94 7.28
N GLY A 266 -7.46 -13.99 6.37
CA GLY A 266 -7.95 -12.65 6.74
C GLY A 266 -8.40 -11.81 5.55
N LEU A 267 -9.04 -10.70 5.86
CA LEU A 267 -9.42 -9.69 4.86
C LEU A 267 -8.17 -8.91 4.44
N GLY A 268 -7.64 -9.23 3.27
CA GLY A 268 -6.50 -8.52 2.68
C GLY A 268 -6.92 -7.20 2.03
N THR A 269 -5.93 -6.32 1.83
CA THR A 269 -6.13 -5.00 1.24
C THR A 269 -5.13 -4.75 0.14
N ALA A 270 -5.61 -4.49 -1.08
CA ALA A 270 -4.79 -3.99 -2.17
C ALA A 270 -4.61 -2.48 -2.08
N PHE A 271 -3.41 -2.06 -2.36
CA PHE A 271 -2.99 -0.69 -2.50
C PHE A 271 -2.49 -0.43 -3.91
N VAL A 272 -2.34 0.82 -4.23
CA VAL A 272 -1.83 1.30 -5.51
C VAL A 272 -1.08 2.61 -5.29
N GLU A 273 0.00 2.81 -6.01
CA GLU A 273 0.57 4.14 -6.15
C GLU A 273 -0.23 4.90 -7.20
N LEU A 274 -0.87 5.99 -6.77
CA LEU A 274 -1.65 6.87 -7.63
C LEU A 274 -0.88 8.14 -7.94
N VAL A 275 -1.10 8.63 -9.16
CA VAL A 275 -0.63 9.93 -9.64
C VAL A 275 -1.81 10.73 -10.18
N HIS A 276 -1.64 12.07 -10.29
CA HIS A 276 -2.60 12.89 -11.01
C HIS A 276 -2.57 12.54 -12.51
N LYS A 277 -3.73 12.57 -13.18
CA LYS A 277 -3.88 12.20 -14.60
C LYS A 277 -3.00 13.00 -15.56
N ASP A 278 -2.65 14.23 -15.17
CA ASP A 278 -1.86 15.17 -15.97
C ASP A 278 -0.33 14.97 -15.81
N MET A 279 0.11 13.96 -15.04
CA MET A 279 1.51 13.55 -15.05
C MET A 279 1.90 13.18 -16.50
N SER A 280 3.08 13.61 -16.96
CA SER A 280 3.49 13.32 -18.33
C SER A 280 3.67 11.82 -18.55
N PHE A 281 3.42 11.38 -19.78
CA PHE A 281 3.59 9.97 -20.18
C PHE A 281 5.00 9.45 -19.86
N ASP A 282 6.02 10.21 -20.23
CA ASP A 282 7.42 9.81 -20.07
C ASP A 282 7.81 9.72 -18.59
N LEU A 283 7.33 10.64 -17.75
CA LEU A 283 7.61 10.62 -16.31
C LEU A 283 6.92 9.42 -15.65
N ALA A 284 5.64 9.19 -15.91
CA ALA A 284 4.92 8.03 -15.37
C ALA A 284 5.54 6.70 -15.82
N LYS A 285 5.99 6.63 -17.07
CA LYS A 285 6.70 5.47 -17.61
C LYS A 285 8.03 5.27 -16.90
N ALA A 286 8.84 6.31 -16.74
CA ALA A 286 10.14 6.24 -16.07
C ALA A 286 10.01 5.83 -14.60
N ILE A 287 9.05 6.40 -13.86
CA ILE A 287 8.76 6.04 -12.46
C ILE A 287 8.39 4.55 -12.36
N THR A 288 7.47 4.09 -13.21
CA THR A 288 6.99 2.70 -13.19
C THR A 288 8.10 1.73 -13.59
N ALA A 289 8.89 2.03 -14.63
CA ALA A 289 10.02 1.21 -15.05
C ALA A 289 11.08 1.11 -13.94
N THR A 290 11.36 2.20 -13.24
CA THR A 290 12.30 2.20 -12.11
C THR A 290 11.79 1.34 -10.96
N HIS A 291 10.49 1.40 -10.64
CA HIS A 291 9.87 0.51 -9.65
C HIS A 291 10.06 -0.95 -10.05
N ILE A 292 9.74 -1.33 -11.29
CA ILE A 292 9.88 -2.70 -11.79
C ILE A 292 11.34 -3.18 -11.70
N ALA A 293 12.27 -2.36 -12.17
CA ALA A 293 13.71 -2.70 -12.18
C ALA A 293 14.32 -2.83 -10.77
N THR A 294 13.68 -2.27 -9.76
CA THR A 294 14.19 -2.26 -8.38
C THR A 294 13.36 -3.09 -7.40
N LEU A 295 12.44 -3.94 -7.90
CA LEU A 295 11.59 -4.80 -7.04
C LEU A 295 12.41 -5.67 -6.08
N ASP A 296 13.52 -6.24 -6.51
CA ASP A 296 14.36 -7.07 -5.63
C ASP A 296 15.05 -6.24 -4.54
N LYS A 297 15.47 -5.01 -4.85
CA LYS A 297 15.97 -4.06 -3.84
C LYS A 297 14.88 -3.71 -2.82
N LEU A 298 13.64 -3.50 -3.28
CA LEU A 298 12.51 -3.23 -2.39
C LEU A 298 12.22 -4.44 -1.48
N LYS A 299 12.19 -5.65 -2.03
CA LYS A 299 11.99 -6.89 -1.24
C LYS A 299 13.06 -7.08 -0.17
N ALA A 300 14.29 -6.65 -0.44
CA ALA A 300 15.39 -6.73 0.52
C ALA A 300 15.31 -5.69 1.66
N LYS A 301 14.50 -4.64 1.54
CA LYS A 301 14.40 -3.57 2.55
C LYS A 301 13.65 -3.95 3.82
N SER A 302 12.81 -5.00 3.78
CA SER A 302 12.03 -5.42 4.93
C SER A 302 11.72 -6.92 4.87
N PRO A 303 11.75 -7.63 6.01
CA PRO A 303 11.41 -9.06 6.06
C PRO A 303 10.01 -9.40 5.55
N PHE A 304 9.06 -8.45 5.59
CA PHE A 304 7.71 -8.68 5.09
C PHE A 304 7.54 -8.39 3.59
N ALA A 305 8.48 -7.69 2.98
CA ALA A 305 8.33 -7.24 1.60
C ALA A 305 8.15 -8.36 0.56
N PRO A 306 8.76 -9.57 0.70
CA PRO A 306 8.49 -10.68 -0.21
C PRO A 306 7.01 -11.11 -0.23
N ASN A 307 6.28 -10.92 0.87
CA ASN A 307 4.91 -11.40 1.07
C ASN A 307 3.81 -10.41 0.67
N ILE A 308 4.16 -9.21 0.19
CA ILE A 308 3.18 -8.15 -0.14
C ILE A 308 2.79 -8.09 -1.61
N GLY A 309 3.13 -9.09 -2.41
CA GLY A 309 2.68 -9.19 -3.81
C GLY A 309 3.15 -8.03 -4.69
N LEU A 310 4.37 -7.54 -4.46
CA LEU A 310 4.98 -6.52 -5.29
C LEU A 310 5.08 -7.00 -6.74
N GLY A 311 4.71 -6.13 -7.68
CA GLY A 311 4.72 -6.44 -9.11
C GLY A 311 3.56 -7.33 -9.58
N GLN A 312 2.57 -7.59 -8.74
CA GLN A 312 1.37 -8.32 -9.15
C GLN A 312 0.48 -7.46 -10.05
N MET A 313 0.09 -8.05 -11.18
CA MET A 313 -0.79 -7.42 -12.16
C MET A 313 -2.12 -8.15 -12.31
N ASP A 314 -2.47 -9.04 -11.37
CA ASP A 314 -3.77 -9.71 -11.37
C ASP A 314 -4.90 -8.67 -11.23
N PRO A 315 -5.86 -8.61 -12.17
CA PRO A 315 -6.92 -7.59 -12.17
C PRO A 315 -7.80 -7.63 -10.92
N LYS A 316 -8.00 -8.79 -10.31
CA LYS A 316 -8.78 -8.95 -9.07
C LYS A 316 -8.01 -8.40 -7.88
N LEU A 317 -6.73 -8.77 -7.76
CA LEU A 317 -5.87 -8.30 -6.68
C LEU A 317 -5.54 -6.81 -6.82
N ALA A 318 -5.34 -6.35 -8.05
CA ALA A 318 -5.11 -4.93 -8.33
C ALA A 318 -6.34 -4.04 -8.07
N GLY A 319 -7.56 -4.61 -8.10
CA GLY A 319 -8.79 -3.84 -7.91
C GLY A 319 -9.07 -2.79 -8.99
N LEU A 320 -8.36 -2.85 -10.12
CA LEU A 320 -8.45 -1.89 -11.23
C LEU A 320 -9.43 -2.31 -12.33
N CYS A 321 -9.97 -3.52 -12.22
CA CYS A 321 -11.06 -4.02 -13.05
C CYS A 321 -12.36 -4.14 -12.23
N GLY A 322 -13.49 -4.18 -12.89
CA GLY A 322 -14.80 -4.26 -12.22
C GLY A 322 -15.36 -2.88 -11.89
N PRO A 323 -15.90 -2.64 -10.68
CA PRO A 323 -16.64 -1.43 -10.36
C PRO A 323 -15.78 -0.17 -10.18
N SER A 324 -14.45 -0.30 -10.06
CA SER A 324 -13.53 0.84 -9.98
C SER A 324 -13.35 1.48 -11.36
N LYS A 325 -13.35 2.82 -11.40
CA LYS A 325 -13.06 3.59 -12.61
C LYS A 325 -11.58 4.00 -12.71
N VAL A 326 -10.79 3.73 -11.70
CA VAL A 326 -9.36 4.00 -11.74
C VAL A 326 -8.70 3.08 -12.76
N LYS A 327 -7.90 3.67 -13.61
CA LYS A 327 -7.15 3.01 -14.68
C LYS A 327 -5.67 3.24 -14.48
N TYR A 328 -4.84 2.42 -15.10
CA TYR A 328 -3.42 2.71 -15.18
C TYR A 328 -3.17 3.99 -15.97
N HIS A 329 -2.13 4.70 -15.59
CA HIS A 329 -1.56 5.75 -16.43
C HIS A 329 -0.99 5.13 -17.71
N ALA A 330 -1.19 5.77 -18.87
CA ALA A 330 -0.72 5.22 -20.15
C ALA A 330 0.81 4.93 -20.15
N GLY A 331 1.61 5.79 -19.50
CA GLY A 331 3.04 5.56 -19.32
C GLY A 331 3.34 4.33 -18.45
N ALA A 332 2.52 4.08 -17.41
CA ALA A 332 2.67 2.89 -16.59
C ALA A 332 2.33 1.61 -17.36
N VAL A 333 1.27 1.64 -18.18
CA VAL A 333 0.93 0.52 -19.08
C VAL A 333 2.12 0.18 -19.97
N ALA A 334 2.72 1.19 -20.62
CA ALA A 334 3.88 0.98 -21.50
C ALA A 334 5.07 0.36 -20.73
N ALA A 335 5.37 0.85 -19.52
CA ALA A 335 6.47 0.29 -18.72
C ALA A 335 6.24 -1.18 -18.33
N TRP A 336 5.01 -1.52 -17.92
CA TRP A 336 4.65 -2.90 -17.56
C TRP A 336 4.71 -3.83 -18.76
N GLU A 337 4.19 -3.41 -19.94
CA GLU A 337 4.20 -4.21 -21.15
C GLU A 337 5.63 -4.40 -21.70
N GLU A 338 6.47 -3.38 -21.64
CA GLU A 338 7.89 -3.48 -22.00
C GLU A 338 8.67 -4.42 -21.07
N ALA A 339 8.25 -4.53 -19.80
CA ALA A 339 8.82 -5.48 -18.85
C ALA A 339 8.25 -6.91 -19.00
N GLY A 340 7.40 -7.16 -20.00
CA GLY A 340 6.83 -8.46 -20.31
C GLY A 340 5.56 -8.82 -19.55
N TYR A 341 4.96 -7.87 -18.82
CA TYR A 341 3.67 -8.08 -18.13
C TYR A 341 2.51 -7.75 -19.08
N LYS A 342 1.43 -8.55 -19.00
CA LYS A 342 0.21 -8.26 -19.74
C LYS A 342 -0.74 -7.43 -18.88
N VAL A 343 -0.93 -6.17 -19.23
CA VAL A 343 -1.94 -5.34 -18.57
C VAL A 343 -3.33 -5.70 -19.13
N ALA A 344 -4.28 -6.01 -18.24
CA ALA A 344 -5.64 -6.34 -18.64
C ALA A 344 -6.36 -5.12 -19.26
N ASP A 345 -7.11 -5.32 -20.36
CA ASP A 345 -7.79 -4.21 -21.07
C ASP A 345 -8.78 -3.46 -20.17
N CYS A 346 -9.42 -4.13 -19.22
CA CYS A 346 -10.31 -3.50 -18.25
C CYS A 346 -9.59 -2.52 -17.31
N ALA A 347 -8.27 -2.57 -17.22
CA ALA A 347 -7.45 -1.69 -16.36
C ALA A 347 -6.74 -0.57 -17.15
N LYS A 348 -6.83 -0.57 -18.48
CA LYS A 348 -6.24 0.46 -19.37
C LYS A 348 -7.12 1.69 -19.53
#